data_5aab4ddc5b094054e2f5dd5309208130
#
_entry.id   5aab4ddc5b094054e2f5dd5309208130
#
_cell.length_a   1.000
_cell.length_b   1.000
_cell.length_c   1.000
_cell.angle_alpha   90.00
_cell.angle_beta   90.00
_cell.angle_gamma   90.00
#
_symmetry.space_group_name_H-M   'P 1'
#
loop_
_entity.id
_entity.type
_entity.pdbx_description
1 polymer ?
#
loop_
_entity_poly.entity_id
_entity_poly.type
_entity_poly.pdbx_seq_one_letter_code
_entity_poly.pdbx_strand_id
1 'polypeptide(L)'
;SQKTDVISGQSGRLDTTKVWRAEYIEDNRIFHTYEDDNQPSFTVDLLLDASASRLQYQEMLAAQGVIIAKSLVECNIPVRVTRFCSVRGYTVFHILKSFRDKKCDNIFNYYAAGWNRDGLAFRGIGKILDMNPGVADRHLVIILTDAAPNDSQRILPSQDSPFGHDYSDDISVNDAAEEVRALRAKGIHVSAVFMGNDAAANSAEKIYGKEFTRIRRIDELAKAAGRLIQKEIQSLTR
;
A
#
# COMPACT_ATOMS: atom_id res chain seq x y z
N SER A 1 -21.45 -30.56 -12.92
CA SER A 1 -21.39 -29.08 -13.13
C SER A 1 -22.24 -28.41 -12.06
N GLN A 2 -21.59 -27.99 -10.97
CA GLN A 2 -22.24 -27.22 -9.93
C GLN A 2 -22.36 -25.76 -10.45
N LYS A 3 -23.59 -25.28 -10.54
CA LYS A 3 -23.88 -23.88 -10.76
C LYS A 3 -23.59 -23.15 -9.44
N THR A 4 -22.57 -22.35 -9.42
CA THR A 4 -22.28 -21.46 -8.30
C THR A 4 -23.13 -20.20 -8.50
N ASP A 5 -24.14 -20.02 -7.68
CA ASP A 5 -24.94 -18.80 -7.69
C ASP A 5 -24.11 -17.66 -7.08
N VAL A 6 -23.90 -16.61 -7.88
CA VAL A 6 -23.19 -15.41 -7.44
C VAL A 6 -24.19 -14.50 -6.74
N ILE A 7 -24.08 -14.41 -5.42
CA ILE A 7 -24.93 -13.53 -4.61
C ILE A 7 -24.12 -12.28 -4.23
N SER A 8 -24.69 -11.09 -4.48
CA SER A 8 -24.09 -9.83 -4.03
C SER A 8 -24.27 -9.71 -2.51
N GLY A 9 -23.17 -9.63 -1.75
CA GLY A 9 -23.18 -9.65 -0.28
C GLY A 9 -22.22 -8.64 0.34
N GLN A 10 -22.17 -8.62 1.67
CA GLN A 10 -21.27 -7.80 2.47
C GLN A 10 -19.92 -8.47 2.74
N SER A 11 -19.76 -9.74 2.35
CA SER A 11 -18.52 -10.51 2.48
C SER A 11 -18.32 -11.38 1.24
N GLY A 12 -17.05 -11.69 0.90
CA GLY A 12 -16.70 -12.53 -0.25
C GLY A 12 -15.72 -11.85 -1.19
N ARG A 13 -15.73 -12.19 -2.46
CA ARG A 13 -14.81 -11.63 -3.46
C ARG A 13 -15.13 -10.17 -3.73
N LEU A 14 -14.13 -9.29 -3.58
CA LEU A 14 -14.25 -7.86 -3.85
C LEU A 14 -14.64 -7.60 -5.31
N ASP A 15 -15.79 -6.95 -5.53
CA ASP A 15 -16.15 -6.41 -6.83
C ASP A 15 -15.62 -4.97 -6.95
N THR A 16 -14.45 -4.84 -7.55
CA THR A 16 -13.76 -3.55 -7.70
C THR A 16 -14.55 -2.54 -8.53
N THR A 17 -15.52 -2.99 -9.34
CA THR A 17 -16.38 -2.09 -10.10
C THR A 17 -17.45 -1.43 -9.24
N LYS A 18 -17.72 -1.99 -8.06
CA LYS A 18 -18.73 -1.52 -7.11
C LYS A 18 -18.15 -0.86 -5.86
N VAL A 19 -16.83 -0.81 -5.71
CA VAL A 19 -16.17 -0.18 -4.53
C VAL A 19 -16.63 1.27 -4.33
N TRP A 20 -16.91 2.00 -5.41
CA TRP A 20 -17.45 3.34 -5.35
C TRP A 20 -18.86 3.43 -4.71
N ARG A 21 -19.64 2.33 -4.71
CA ARG A 21 -20.98 2.31 -4.12
C ARG A 21 -20.94 2.38 -2.59
N ALA A 22 -19.92 1.82 -1.96
CA ALA A 22 -19.73 1.94 -0.52
C ALA A 22 -19.52 3.40 -0.09
N GLU A 23 -18.93 4.21 -0.97
CA GLU A 23 -18.63 5.61 -0.71
C GLU A 23 -19.83 6.54 -0.96
N TYR A 24 -20.58 6.30 -2.06
CA TYR A 24 -21.60 7.26 -2.54
C TYR A 24 -23.04 6.85 -2.24
N ILE A 25 -23.32 5.57 -1.96
CA ILE A 25 -24.71 5.07 -1.85
C ILE A 25 -24.90 4.28 -0.54
N GLU A 26 -23.90 4.22 0.35
CA GLU A 26 -23.91 3.39 1.57
C GLU A 26 -24.24 1.90 1.29
N ASP A 27 -24.05 1.45 0.04
CA ASP A 27 -24.28 0.07 -0.35
C ASP A 27 -23.00 -0.75 -0.17
N ASN A 28 -22.92 -1.45 0.95
CA ASN A 28 -21.78 -2.30 1.31
C ASN A 28 -21.75 -3.65 0.54
N ARG A 29 -22.69 -3.90 -0.38
CA ARG A 29 -22.76 -5.13 -1.17
C ARG A 29 -21.85 -5.07 -2.39
N ILE A 30 -20.57 -4.79 -2.14
CA ILE A 30 -19.52 -4.68 -3.16
C ILE A 30 -18.80 -6.00 -3.42
N PHE A 31 -19.20 -7.07 -2.71
CA PHE A 31 -18.57 -8.38 -2.79
C PHE A 31 -19.50 -9.41 -3.44
N HIS A 32 -18.88 -10.34 -4.16
CA HIS A 32 -19.53 -11.57 -4.54
C HIS A 32 -19.16 -12.66 -3.53
N THR A 33 -20.14 -13.18 -2.82
CA THR A 33 -19.94 -14.26 -1.86
C THR A 33 -19.75 -15.57 -2.61
N TYR A 34 -18.63 -16.23 -2.40
CA TYR A 34 -18.45 -17.64 -2.69
C TYR A 34 -18.50 -18.36 -1.35
N GLU A 35 -19.41 -19.31 -1.18
CA GLU A 35 -19.38 -20.23 -0.06
C GLU A 35 -18.24 -21.24 -0.27
N ASP A 36 -17.02 -20.82 0.07
CA ASP A 36 -15.87 -21.70 0.25
C ASP A 36 -15.19 -21.33 1.56
N ASP A 37 -15.01 -22.29 2.44
CA ASP A 37 -14.34 -22.23 3.74
C ASP A 37 -12.83 -21.87 3.65
N ASN A 38 -12.39 -21.24 2.58
CA ASN A 38 -10.99 -20.87 2.39
C ASN A 38 -10.67 -19.57 3.12
N GLN A 39 -9.93 -19.69 4.21
CA GLN A 39 -9.26 -18.54 4.81
C GLN A 39 -8.47 -17.79 3.76
N PRO A 40 -8.45 -16.45 3.80
CA PRO A 40 -7.68 -15.66 2.85
C PRO A 40 -6.21 -16.09 2.93
N SER A 41 -5.66 -16.48 1.80
CA SER A 41 -4.31 -17.03 1.70
C SER A 41 -3.22 -15.95 1.68
N PHE A 42 -3.57 -14.68 1.90
CA PHE A 42 -2.63 -13.57 1.92
C PHE A 42 -3.06 -12.45 2.87
N THR A 43 -2.09 -11.63 3.26
CA THR A 43 -2.31 -10.38 4.01
C THR A 43 -2.02 -9.17 3.13
N VAL A 44 -2.61 -8.04 3.48
CA VAL A 44 -2.37 -6.75 2.80
C VAL A 44 -1.74 -5.77 3.77
N ASP A 45 -0.60 -5.20 3.39
CA ASP A 45 -0.02 -4.02 4.00
C ASP A 45 -0.28 -2.80 3.11
N LEU A 46 -1.12 -1.88 3.57
CA LEU A 46 -1.33 -0.59 2.94
C LEU A 46 -0.34 0.41 3.53
N LEU A 47 0.65 0.80 2.76
CA LEU A 47 1.70 1.73 3.15
C LEU A 47 1.41 3.10 2.55
N LEU A 48 1.12 4.08 3.41
CA LEU A 48 0.74 5.43 3.00
C LEU A 48 1.92 6.37 3.17
N ASP A 49 2.42 6.90 2.06
CA ASP A 49 3.35 8.02 2.09
C ASP A 49 2.68 9.21 2.79
N ALA A 50 3.31 9.68 3.87
CA ALA A 50 2.85 10.80 4.67
C ALA A 50 3.86 11.96 4.64
N SER A 51 4.59 12.12 3.54
CA SER A 51 5.43 13.28 3.31
C SER A 51 4.61 14.57 3.16
N ALA A 52 5.25 15.72 3.32
CA ALA A 52 4.59 17.03 3.28
C ALA A 52 3.87 17.32 1.95
N SER A 53 4.28 16.68 0.85
CA SER A 53 3.59 16.78 -0.44
C SER A 53 2.14 16.27 -0.40
N ARG A 54 1.79 15.45 0.61
CA ARG A 54 0.43 14.91 0.82
C ARG A 54 -0.47 15.78 1.69
N LEU A 55 0.04 16.87 2.25
CA LEU A 55 -0.67 17.69 3.24
C LEU A 55 -2.06 18.13 2.76
N GLN A 56 -2.17 18.57 1.52
CA GLN A 56 -3.45 19.05 0.94
C GLN A 56 -4.48 17.92 0.73
N TYR A 57 -4.06 16.65 0.77
CA TYR A 57 -4.93 15.49 0.52
C TYR A 57 -5.13 14.62 1.76
N GLN A 58 -4.61 15.01 2.91
CA GLN A 58 -4.51 14.13 4.08
C GLN A 58 -5.85 13.57 4.56
N GLU A 59 -6.90 14.38 4.56
CA GLU A 59 -8.24 13.94 4.98
C GLU A 59 -8.81 12.91 3.99
N MET A 60 -8.65 13.18 2.70
CA MET A 60 -9.12 12.29 1.65
C MET A 60 -8.32 10.99 1.62
N LEU A 61 -7.01 11.05 1.88
CA LEU A 61 -6.16 9.86 2.01
C LEU A 61 -6.60 8.99 3.18
N ALA A 62 -6.90 9.60 4.32
CA ALA A 62 -7.44 8.88 5.48
C ALA A 62 -8.76 8.20 5.14
N ALA A 63 -9.70 8.92 4.51
CA ALA A 63 -10.99 8.38 4.11
C ALA A 63 -10.84 7.20 3.12
N GLN A 64 -10.01 7.34 2.09
CA GLN A 64 -9.73 6.27 1.14
C GLN A 64 -9.06 5.06 1.81
N GLY A 65 -8.13 5.29 2.75
CA GLY A 65 -7.51 4.24 3.55
C GLY A 65 -8.54 3.47 4.39
N VAL A 66 -9.52 4.17 4.98
CA VAL A 66 -10.64 3.54 5.72
C VAL A 66 -11.49 2.69 4.79
N ILE A 67 -11.85 3.18 3.59
CA ILE A 67 -12.65 2.44 2.62
C ILE A 67 -11.94 1.14 2.24
N ILE A 68 -10.67 1.20 1.88
CA ILE A 68 -9.87 0.02 1.52
C ILE A 68 -9.83 -0.97 2.70
N ALA A 69 -9.50 -0.48 3.90
CA ALA A 69 -9.35 -1.33 5.06
C ALA A 69 -10.67 -2.00 5.48
N LYS A 70 -11.79 -1.25 5.49
CA LYS A 70 -13.12 -1.82 5.77
C LYS A 70 -13.49 -2.89 4.76
N SER A 71 -13.32 -2.61 3.48
CA SER A 71 -13.60 -3.57 2.41
C SER A 71 -12.81 -4.88 2.57
N LEU A 72 -11.53 -4.78 2.94
CA LEU A 72 -10.70 -5.97 3.17
C LEU A 72 -11.12 -6.75 4.43
N VAL A 73 -11.45 -6.03 5.51
CA VAL A 73 -11.95 -6.65 6.76
C VAL A 73 -13.26 -7.40 6.50
N GLU A 74 -14.17 -6.83 5.71
CA GLU A 74 -15.44 -7.47 5.33
C GLU A 74 -15.23 -8.72 4.46
N CYS A 75 -14.14 -8.75 3.67
CA CYS A 75 -13.70 -9.92 2.92
C CYS A 75 -12.90 -10.94 3.75
N ASN A 76 -12.77 -10.76 5.05
CA ASN A 76 -11.87 -11.54 5.90
C ASN A 76 -10.40 -11.54 5.45
N ILE A 77 -9.96 -10.51 4.71
CA ILE A 77 -8.56 -10.33 4.34
C ILE A 77 -7.87 -9.48 5.41
N PRO A 78 -6.87 -10.02 6.12
CA PRO A 78 -6.15 -9.27 7.12
C PRO A 78 -5.41 -8.08 6.49
N VAL A 79 -5.66 -6.89 7.00
CA VAL A 79 -5.04 -5.66 6.50
C VAL A 79 -4.39 -4.89 7.63
N ARG A 80 -3.14 -4.46 7.39
CA ARG A 80 -2.43 -3.48 8.21
C ARG A 80 -2.31 -2.18 7.42
N VAL A 81 -2.58 -1.06 8.07
CA VAL A 81 -2.42 0.27 7.49
C VAL A 81 -1.37 1.02 8.26
N THR A 82 -0.33 1.42 7.57
CA THR A 82 0.81 2.12 8.15
C THR A 82 1.09 3.38 7.35
N ARG A 83 1.21 4.52 8.02
CA ARG A 83 1.77 5.70 7.41
C ARG A 83 3.26 5.79 7.70
N PHE A 84 4.03 6.36 6.78
CA PHE A 84 5.44 6.62 7.00
C PHE A 84 5.82 8.03 6.53
N CYS A 85 6.80 8.60 7.22
CA CYS A 85 7.48 9.82 6.78
C CYS A 85 8.91 9.81 7.31
N SER A 86 9.74 10.70 6.80
CA SER A 86 11.12 10.88 7.27
C SER A 86 11.28 12.22 7.96
N VAL A 87 11.85 12.18 9.16
CA VAL A 87 12.12 13.35 9.99
C VAL A 87 13.58 13.26 10.45
N ARG A 88 14.38 14.27 10.12
CA ARG A 88 15.81 14.32 10.49
C ARG A 88 16.60 13.07 10.08
N GLY A 89 16.29 12.50 8.91
CA GLY A 89 16.94 11.29 8.40
C GLY A 89 16.44 9.96 8.97
N TYR A 90 15.49 9.98 9.90
CA TYR A 90 14.84 8.80 10.44
C TYR A 90 13.51 8.56 9.74
N THR A 91 13.26 7.35 9.29
CA THR A 91 11.94 6.96 8.83
C THR A 91 11.08 6.53 10.00
N VAL A 92 9.96 7.22 10.20
CA VAL A 92 9.00 7.00 11.26
C VAL A 92 7.79 6.27 10.72
N PHE A 93 7.46 5.12 11.32
CA PHE A 93 6.26 4.37 11.03
C PHE A 93 5.21 4.62 12.11
N HIS A 94 3.98 4.83 11.67
CA HIS A 94 2.83 4.85 12.56
C HIS A 94 1.80 3.84 12.05
N ILE A 95 1.66 2.74 12.78
CA ILE A 95 0.66 1.72 12.46
C ILE A 95 -0.70 2.25 12.90
N LEU A 96 -1.53 2.62 11.94
CA LEU A 96 -2.87 3.16 12.14
C LEU A 96 -3.90 2.04 12.37
N LYS A 97 -3.64 0.86 11.79
CA LYS A 97 -4.44 -0.35 11.95
C LYS A 97 -3.55 -1.58 11.88
N SER A 98 -3.63 -2.46 12.84
CA SER A 98 -2.95 -3.76 12.81
C SER A 98 -3.81 -4.83 12.14
N PHE A 99 -3.21 -5.99 11.80
CA PHE A 99 -3.95 -7.13 11.25
C PHE A 99 -5.08 -7.65 12.16
N ARG A 100 -4.92 -7.50 13.48
CA ARG A 100 -5.88 -8.00 14.48
C ARG A 100 -7.02 -7.03 14.74
N ASP A 101 -6.87 -5.76 14.39
CA ASP A 101 -7.89 -4.75 14.64
C ASP A 101 -9.05 -4.93 13.65
N LYS A 102 -10.25 -5.04 14.16
CA LYS A 102 -11.47 -5.03 13.35
C LYS A 102 -11.93 -3.62 13.01
N LYS A 103 -11.61 -2.64 13.89
CA LYS A 103 -11.96 -1.23 13.69
C LYS A 103 -10.95 -0.55 12.77
N CYS A 104 -11.45 0.34 11.94
CA CYS A 104 -10.63 1.11 10.98
C CYS A 104 -10.53 2.60 11.33
N ASP A 105 -11.17 3.04 12.42
CA ASP A 105 -11.33 4.47 12.75
C ASP A 105 -9.99 5.16 13.03
N ASN A 106 -9.00 4.44 13.57
CA ASN A 106 -7.68 4.99 13.82
C ASN A 106 -6.94 5.43 12.54
N ILE A 107 -7.40 5.00 11.36
CA ILE A 107 -6.83 5.44 10.08
C ILE A 107 -7.07 6.95 9.88
N PHE A 108 -8.13 7.53 10.48
CA PHE A 108 -8.35 8.97 10.47
C PHE A 108 -7.29 9.77 11.24
N ASN A 109 -6.42 9.11 12.01
CA ASN A 109 -5.23 9.74 12.60
C ASN A 109 -4.07 9.88 11.60
N TYR A 110 -4.29 9.60 10.31
CA TYR A 110 -3.32 9.91 9.28
C TYR A 110 -3.09 11.42 9.22
N TYR A 111 -1.84 11.82 9.18
CA TYR A 111 -1.43 13.18 8.91
C TYR A 111 -0.12 13.18 8.11
N ALA A 112 0.09 14.19 7.28
CA ALA A 112 1.26 14.34 6.44
C ALA A 112 2.26 15.32 7.08
N ALA A 113 3.55 14.94 7.10
CA ALA A 113 4.65 15.76 7.61
C ALA A 113 6.00 15.23 7.15
N GLY A 114 7.01 16.10 7.05
CA GLY A 114 8.39 15.70 6.78
C GLY A 114 8.64 15.30 5.32
N TRP A 115 9.61 14.42 5.14
CA TRP A 115 10.13 13.93 3.87
C TRP A 115 9.77 12.46 3.66
N ASN A 116 10.23 11.83 2.57
CA ASN A 116 10.01 10.40 2.33
C ASN A 116 11.30 9.71 1.86
N ARG A 117 11.76 8.75 2.65
CA ARG A 117 12.79 7.78 2.27
C ARG A 117 12.13 6.46 1.98
N ASP A 118 11.66 6.28 0.74
CA ASP A 118 10.90 5.09 0.34
C ASP A 118 11.71 3.82 0.51
N GLY A 119 13.02 3.84 0.23
CA GLY A 119 13.89 2.69 0.45
C GLY A 119 13.91 2.24 1.92
N LEU A 120 14.06 3.19 2.87
CA LEU A 120 13.98 2.87 4.29
C LEU A 120 12.57 2.42 4.70
N ALA A 121 11.53 2.96 4.06
CA ALA A 121 10.16 2.51 4.30
C ALA A 121 9.97 1.05 3.89
N PHE A 122 10.45 0.65 2.72
CA PHE A 122 10.40 -0.74 2.27
C PHE A 122 11.24 -1.67 3.15
N ARG A 123 12.43 -1.26 3.52
CA ARG A 123 13.29 -2.03 4.47
C ARG A 123 12.61 -2.20 5.82
N GLY A 124 11.97 -1.13 6.32
CA GLY A 124 11.25 -1.13 7.58
C GLY A 124 10.02 -2.03 7.54
N ILE A 125 9.19 -1.97 6.49
CA ILE A 125 8.01 -2.85 6.38
C ILE A 125 8.44 -4.32 6.23
N GLY A 126 9.54 -4.61 5.55
CA GLY A 126 10.13 -5.95 5.51
C GLY A 126 10.49 -6.48 6.89
N LYS A 127 11.11 -5.64 7.74
CA LYS A 127 11.40 -6.00 9.14
C LYS A 127 10.15 -6.18 9.99
N ILE A 128 9.14 -5.34 9.79
CA ILE A 128 7.85 -5.48 10.48
C ILE A 128 7.17 -6.80 10.08
N LEU A 129 7.24 -7.19 8.81
CA LEU A 129 6.72 -8.47 8.33
C LEU A 129 7.51 -9.66 8.89
N ASP A 130 8.83 -9.59 8.95
CA ASP A 130 9.67 -10.62 9.57
C ASP A 130 9.30 -10.85 11.06
N MET A 131 8.95 -9.79 11.80
CA MET A 131 8.57 -9.85 13.22
C MET A 131 7.09 -10.18 13.45
N ASN A 132 6.21 -9.80 12.55
CA ASN A 132 4.77 -9.96 12.66
C ASN A 132 4.14 -10.20 11.29
N PRO A 133 4.31 -11.41 10.73
CA PRO A 133 3.86 -11.75 9.39
C PRO A 133 2.33 -11.84 9.25
N GLY A 134 1.61 -11.91 10.37
CA GLY A 134 0.18 -12.20 10.36
C GLY A 134 -0.09 -13.70 10.30
N VAL A 135 -1.25 -14.08 9.74
CA VAL A 135 -1.73 -15.48 9.72
C VAL A 135 -1.59 -16.16 8.34
N ALA A 136 -1.17 -15.43 7.33
CA ALA A 136 -1.06 -15.94 5.96
C ALA A 136 0.41 -16.02 5.51
N ASP A 137 0.68 -16.98 4.61
CA ASP A 137 2.03 -17.21 4.07
C ASP A 137 2.42 -16.22 2.96
N ARG A 138 1.45 -15.51 2.39
CA ARG A 138 1.67 -14.55 1.32
C ARG A 138 1.37 -13.13 1.80
N HIS A 139 2.16 -12.19 1.30
CA HIS A 139 2.07 -10.78 1.68
C HIS A 139 2.02 -9.90 0.44
N LEU A 140 1.03 -9.02 0.39
CA LEU A 140 0.90 -7.97 -0.61
C LEU A 140 1.12 -6.62 0.08
N VAL A 141 2.16 -5.91 -0.32
CA VAL A 141 2.41 -4.52 0.08
C VAL A 141 1.93 -3.61 -1.03
N ILE A 142 0.98 -2.73 -0.71
CA ILE A 142 0.52 -1.68 -1.62
C ILE A 142 0.97 -0.34 -1.05
N ILE A 143 1.79 0.38 -1.78
CA ILE A 143 2.20 1.73 -1.40
C ILE A 143 1.40 2.77 -2.19
N LEU A 144 0.95 3.82 -1.50
CA LEU A 144 0.55 5.06 -2.15
C LEU A 144 1.72 6.03 -2.15
N THR A 145 2.14 6.49 -3.32
CA THR A 145 3.35 7.31 -3.49
C THR A 145 3.25 8.26 -4.69
N ASP A 146 4.07 9.33 -4.67
CA ASP A 146 4.36 10.14 -5.87
C ASP A 146 5.63 9.70 -6.59
N ALA A 147 6.27 8.64 -6.10
CA ALA A 147 7.52 8.08 -6.64
C ALA A 147 8.65 9.12 -6.74
N ALA A 148 8.66 10.09 -5.84
CA ALA A 148 9.68 11.14 -5.74
C ALA A 148 10.34 11.13 -4.35
N PRO A 149 10.99 10.01 -3.95
CA PRO A 149 11.61 9.91 -2.65
C PRO A 149 12.73 10.97 -2.51
N ASN A 150 12.69 11.72 -1.40
CA ASN A 150 13.76 12.66 -1.07
C ASN A 150 13.81 12.96 0.43
N ASP A 151 14.95 13.44 0.89
CA ASP A 151 15.14 13.91 2.27
C ASP A 151 16.15 15.07 2.28
N SER A 152 15.90 16.04 3.15
CA SER A 152 16.82 17.16 3.39
C SER A 152 18.09 16.73 4.12
N GLN A 153 18.08 15.58 4.78
CA GLN A 153 19.27 15.05 5.45
C GLN A 153 20.11 14.25 4.46
N ARG A 154 21.39 14.61 4.37
CA ARG A 154 22.35 13.90 3.54
C ARG A 154 22.63 12.51 4.08
N ILE A 155 22.95 11.59 3.19
CA ILE A 155 23.54 10.31 3.55
C ILE A 155 24.98 10.57 3.97
N LEU A 156 25.33 10.12 5.17
CA LEU A 156 26.68 10.29 5.70
C LEU A 156 27.69 9.43 4.93
N PRO A 157 28.98 9.84 4.90
CA PRO A 157 30.04 9.00 4.35
C PRO A 157 30.09 7.61 5.00
N SER A 158 30.37 6.59 4.19
CA SER A 158 30.58 5.21 4.62
C SER A 158 31.85 4.65 3.97
N GLN A 159 32.22 3.42 4.32
CA GLN A 159 33.36 2.72 3.69
C GLN A 159 33.17 2.55 2.18
N ASP A 160 31.92 2.27 1.76
CA ASP A 160 31.58 2.07 0.35
C ASP A 160 31.32 3.38 -0.41
N SER A 161 31.08 4.47 0.34
CA SER A 161 30.82 5.81 -0.23
C SER A 161 31.51 6.87 0.63
N PRO A 162 32.78 7.23 0.33
CA PRO A 162 33.59 8.13 1.15
C PRO A 162 33.08 9.57 1.15
N PHE A 163 32.15 9.92 0.27
CA PHE A 163 31.52 11.24 0.22
C PHE A 163 30.05 11.14 0.61
N GLY A 164 29.57 12.07 1.44
CA GLY A 164 28.14 12.17 1.73
C GLY A 164 27.34 12.58 0.49
N HIS A 165 26.16 12.01 0.33
CA HIS A 165 25.26 12.27 -0.80
C HIS A 165 23.94 12.88 -0.32
N ASP A 166 23.31 13.67 -1.18
CA ASP A 166 21.92 14.08 -0.99
C ASP A 166 21.02 12.87 -1.29
N TYR A 167 19.97 12.68 -0.49
CA TYR A 167 18.98 11.65 -0.74
C TYR A 167 17.88 12.19 -1.66
N SER A 168 18.20 12.24 -2.95
CA SER A 168 17.29 12.75 -3.99
C SER A 168 17.59 12.09 -5.33
N ASP A 169 16.73 12.36 -6.30
CA ASP A 169 16.88 11.99 -7.69
C ASP A 169 17.22 10.49 -7.89
N ASP A 170 18.20 10.18 -8.70
CA ASP A 170 18.57 8.79 -9.01
C ASP A 170 19.03 7.99 -7.79
N ILE A 171 19.67 8.61 -6.80
CA ILE A 171 20.14 7.92 -5.60
C ILE A 171 18.96 7.39 -4.80
N SER A 172 17.99 8.24 -4.54
CA SER A 172 16.81 7.87 -3.75
C SER A 172 15.89 6.90 -4.50
N VAL A 173 15.75 7.06 -5.83
CA VAL A 173 14.98 6.15 -6.68
C VAL A 173 15.64 4.77 -6.76
N ASN A 174 16.97 4.71 -6.87
CA ASN A 174 17.70 3.43 -6.89
C ASN A 174 17.58 2.70 -5.55
N ASP A 175 17.75 3.41 -4.42
CA ASP A 175 17.57 2.83 -3.09
C ASP A 175 16.17 2.21 -2.93
N ALA A 176 15.13 2.95 -3.31
CA ALA A 176 13.76 2.41 -3.29
C ALA A 176 13.58 1.18 -4.21
N ALA A 177 14.14 1.22 -5.42
CA ALA A 177 14.06 0.12 -6.37
C ALA A 177 14.80 -1.14 -5.88
N GLU A 178 15.94 -0.99 -5.22
CA GLU A 178 16.70 -2.10 -4.63
C GLU A 178 15.91 -2.76 -3.50
N GLU A 179 15.30 -1.99 -2.62
CA GLU A 179 14.51 -2.50 -1.51
C GLU A 179 13.21 -3.20 -2.00
N VAL A 180 12.56 -2.67 -3.04
CA VAL A 180 11.42 -3.36 -3.68
C VAL A 180 11.86 -4.71 -4.25
N ARG A 181 13.01 -4.77 -4.92
CA ARG A 181 13.56 -6.05 -5.42
C ARG A 181 13.88 -7.00 -4.28
N ALA A 182 14.44 -6.50 -3.17
CA ALA A 182 14.76 -7.30 -1.98
C ALA A 182 13.49 -7.90 -1.33
N LEU A 183 12.41 -7.13 -1.23
CA LEU A 183 11.12 -7.63 -0.75
C LEU A 183 10.55 -8.72 -1.67
N ARG A 184 10.58 -8.48 -2.98
CA ARG A 184 10.10 -9.46 -3.97
C ARG A 184 10.92 -10.76 -3.97
N ALA A 185 12.23 -10.66 -3.74
CA ALA A 185 13.10 -11.84 -3.59
C ALA A 185 12.75 -12.68 -2.35
N LYS A 186 12.13 -12.09 -1.33
CA LYS A 186 11.57 -12.79 -0.16
C LYS A 186 10.15 -13.36 -0.42
N GLY A 187 9.60 -13.23 -1.61
CA GLY A 187 8.24 -13.66 -1.94
C GLY A 187 7.15 -12.67 -1.53
N ILE A 188 7.51 -11.45 -1.13
CA ILE A 188 6.55 -10.39 -0.80
C ILE A 188 6.18 -9.67 -2.11
N HIS A 189 4.89 -9.63 -2.45
CA HIS A 189 4.42 -8.88 -3.60
C HIS A 189 4.37 -7.39 -3.25
N VAL A 190 4.99 -6.56 -4.08
CA VAL A 190 4.99 -5.10 -3.91
C VAL A 190 4.38 -4.45 -5.14
N SER A 191 3.31 -3.71 -4.91
CA SER A 191 2.61 -2.92 -5.93
C SER A 191 2.43 -1.48 -5.46
N ALA A 192 2.25 -0.55 -6.39
CA ALA A 192 2.03 0.85 -6.05
C ALA A 192 0.76 1.43 -6.66
N VAL A 193 0.12 2.33 -5.93
CA VAL A 193 -0.79 3.32 -6.51
C VAL A 193 -0.01 4.62 -6.61
N PHE A 194 0.29 5.02 -7.83
CA PHE A 194 1.12 6.16 -8.15
C PHE A 194 0.27 7.39 -8.46
N MET A 195 0.47 8.47 -7.71
CA MET A 195 -0.14 9.75 -7.94
C MET A 195 0.95 10.84 -8.03
N GLY A 196 1.49 11.02 -9.21
CA GLY A 196 2.55 11.98 -9.49
C GLY A 196 2.43 12.53 -10.92
N ASN A 197 3.32 13.47 -11.24
CA ASN A 197 3.42 14.07 -12.57
C ASN A 197 4.10 13.11 -13.57
N ASP A 198 4.19 13.53 -14.84
CA ASP A 198 4.79 12.69 -15.89
C ASP A 198 6.30 12.52 -15.70
N ALA A 199 6.98 13.49 -15.11
CA ALA A 199 8.42 13.36 -14.82
C ALA A 199 8.70 12.27 -13.78
N ALA A 200 7.85 12.10 -12.78
CA ALA A 200 7.96 11.05 -11.78
C ALA A 200 7.48 9.66 -12.27
N ALA A 201 6.81 9.58 -13.44
CA ALA A 201 6.36 8.30 -13.99
C ALA A 201 7.53 7.36 -14.30
N ASN A 202 8.65 7.88 -14.80
CA ASN A 202 9.86 7.10 -15.04
C ASN A 202 10.45 6.54 -13.74
N SER A 203 10.40 7.31 -12.65
CA SER A 203 10.83 6.86 -11.32
C SER A 203 9.91 5.75 -10.81
N ALA A 204 8.60 5.88 -10.99
CA ALA A 204 7.64 4.84 -10.62
C ALA A 204 7.91 3.53 -11.40
N GLU A 205 8.18 3.61 -12.70
CA GLU A 205 8.53 2.44 -13.52
C GLU A 205 9.87 1.82 -13.06
N LYS A 206 10.86 2.63 -12.73
CA LYS A 206 12.17 2.17 -12.24
C LYS A 206 12.06 1.45 -10.90
N ILE A 207 11.21 1.94 -9.99
CA ILE A 207 11.00 1.37 -8.65
C ILE A 207 10.12 0.11 -8.72
N TYR A 208 8.96 0.19 -9.37
CA TYR A 208 7.91 -0.84 -9.30
C TYR A 208 7.84 -1.74 -10.52
N GLY A 209 8.49 -1.37 -11.64
CA GLY A 209 8.35 -2.05 -12.92
C GLY A 209 6.94 -1.86 -13.47
N LYS A 210 6.26 -2.97 -13.79
CA LYS A 210 4.87 -2.97 -14.29
C LYS A 210 3.82 -3.08 -13.16
N GLU A 211 4.26 -3.18 -11.92
CA GLU A 211 3.39 -3.43 -10.78
C GLU A 211 2.96 -2.11 -10.11
N PHE A 212 2.47 -1.18 -10.92
CA PHE A 212 1.81 0.02 -10.39
C PHE A 212 0.61 0.44 -11.23
N THR A 213 -0.30 1.16 -10.59
CA THR A 213 -1.45 1.78 -11.24
C THR A 213 -1.38 3.29 -11.00
N ARG A 214 -1.41 4.07 -12.08
CA ARG A 214 -1.45 5.53 -11.98
C ARG A 214 -2.87 6.00 -11.75
N ILE A 215 -3.03 6.90 -10.78
CA ILE A 215 -4.24 7.68 -10.57
C ILE A 215 -3.96 9.17 -10.77
N ARG A 216 -4.99 9.92 -11.14
CA ARG A 216 -4.90 11.38 -11.30
C ARG A 216 -5.51 12.11 -10.10
N ARG A 217 -6.45 11.49 -9.44
CA ARG A 217 -7.18 12.03 -8.30
C ARG A 217 -7.16 11.04 -7.16
N ILE A 218 -7.12 11.57 -5.93
CA ILE A 218 -7.00 10.74 -4.73
C ILE A 218 -8.24 9.87 -4.48
N ASP A 219 -9.42 10.32 -4.93
CA ASP A 219 -10.67 9.55 -4.84
C ASP A 219 -10.68 8.26 -5.70
N GLU A 220 -9.71 8.10 -6.59
CA GLU A 220 -9.50 6.88 -7.36
C GLU A 220 -8.69 5.81 -6.59
N LEU A 221 -8.12 6.16 -5.41
CA LEU A 221 -7.20 5.29 -4.67
C LEU A 221 -7.81 3.94 -4.31
N ALA A 222 -9.00 3.93 -3.72
CA ALA A 222 -9.65 2.68 -3.31
C ALA A 222 -9.92 1.77 -4.51
N LYS A 223 -10.36 2.34 -5.63
CA LYS A 223 -10.58 1.59 -6.88
C LYS A 223 -9.28 1.02 -7.44
N ALA A 224 -8.20 1.79 -7.43
CA ALA A 224 -6.90 1.36 -7.91
C ALA A 224 -6.31 0.24 -7.03
N ALA A 225 -6.33 0.43 -5.71
CA ALA A 225 -5.90 -0.59 -4.75
C ALA A 225 -6.72 -1.89 -4.90
N GLY A 226 -8.05 -1.76 -5.05
CA GLY A 226 -8.93 -2.91 -5.27
C GLY A 226 -8.57 -3.73 -6.52
N ARG A 227 -8.15 -3.08 -7.61
CA ARG A 227 -7.68 -3.77 -8.82
C ARG A 227 -6.38 -4.54 -8.58
N LEU A 228 -5.43 -3.95 -7.85
CA LEU A 228 -4.18 -4.62 -7.49
C LEU A 228 -4.43 -5.84 -6.62
N ILE A 229 -5.30 -5.71 -5.61
CA ILE A 229 -5.71 -6.82 -4.74
C ILE A 229 -6.41 -7.92 -5.54
N GLN A 230 -7.31 -7.55 -6.46
CA GLN A 230 -8.00 -8.53 -7.30
C GLN A 230 -7.04 -9.29 -8.22
N LYS A 231 -6.03 -8.60 -8.78
CA LYS A 231 -4.96 -9.24 -9.56
C LYS A 231 -4.22 -10.28 -8.72
N GLU A 232 -3.92 -9.96 -7.47
CA GLU A 232 -3.28 -10.90 -6.53
C GLU A 232 -4.16 -12.11 -6.27
N ILE A 233 -5.44 -11.92 -5.95
CA ILE A 233 -6.39 -13.02 -5.74
C ILE A 233 -6.46 -13.94 -6.96
N GLN A 234 -6.48 -13.37 -8.18
CA GLN A 234 -6.51 -14.16 -9.42
C GLN A 234 -5.23 -14.97 -9.63
N SER A 235 -4.08 -14.48 -9.14
CA SER A 235 -2.83 -15.22 -9.21
C SER A 235 -2.79 -16.45 -8.30
N LEU A 236 -3.61 -16.45 -7.24
CA LEU A 236 -3.71 -17.54 -6.27
C LEU A 236 -4.59 -18.70 -6.77
N THR A 237 -5.47 -18.43 -7.74
CA THR A 237 -6.42 -19.41 -8.27
C THR A 237 -5.95 -20.12 -9.55
N ARG A 238 -4.73 -19.80 -9.99
CA ARG A 238 -4.04 -20.46 -11.10
C ARG A 238 -2.97 -21.42 -10.60
#